data_b5bb9887e49b25c384eb99ab36d3485c
#
_entry.id   b5bb9887e49b25c384eb99ab36d3485c
#
_cell.length_a   1.000
_cell.length_b   1.000
_cell.length_c   1.000
_cell.angle_alpha   90.00
_cell.angle_beta   90.00
_cell.angle_gamma   90.00
#
_symmetry.space_group_name_H-M   'P 1'
#
loop_
_entity.id
_entity.type
_entity.pdbx_description
1 polymer ?
#
loop_
_entity_poly.entity_id
_entity_poly.type
_entity_poly.pdbx_seq_one_letter_code
_entity_poly.pdbx_strand_id
1 'polypeptide(L)'
;MDKIRFRSVIPQVFSQQENLDSEIWDIDATFEKGHLYLVEADSGKGKSTFCSYIVGYRHDYSGQVLFDGQDTKAFKVSQWVDIRKAHISYLFQELRLFPELTALENILIKNKLTNFKSENQIKEWFEALGIEDKLHTKIGHMSFGQQQRVAMIRTLVQPFDFILADEPISHLDDKNSEIMGQIMMDEAKAQGAGVIVTSIGKHMNLDYERIFKL
;
A
#
# COMPACT_ATOMS: atom_id res chain seq x y z
N MET A 1 14.50 0.05 -6.23
CA MET A 1 14.53 0.78 -4.93
C MET A 1 14.64 -0.25 -3.82
N ASP A 2 15.72 -0.16 -3.02
CA ASP A 2 16.03 -1.20 -2.03
C ASP A 2 15.68 -0.77 -0.59
N LYS A 3 15.62 0.55 -0.32
CA LYS A 3 15.38 1.08 1.02
C LYS A 3 14.53 2.34 1.02
N ILE A 4 13.60 2.38 1.98
CA ILE A 4 12.86 3.59 2.38
C ILE A 4 13.31 3.90 3.81
N ARG A 5 13.83 5.12 4.07
CA ARG A 5 14.29 5.54 5.39
C ARG A 5 13.64 6.86 5.80
N PHE A 6 13.09 6.86 6.99
CA PHE A 6 12.68 8.05 7.72
C PHE A 6 13.81 8.43 8.66
N ARG A 7 14.38 9.63 8.52
CA ARG A 7 15.45 10.14 9.37
C ARG A 7 14.95 11.37 10.11
N SER A 8 14.70 11.20 11.41
CA SER A 8 14.17 12.25 12.31
C SER A 8 13.01 13.03 11.68
N VAL A 9 12.05 12.28 11.09
CA VAL A 9 10.88 12.88 10.44
C VAL A 9 9.85 13.25 11.48
N ILE A 10 9.47 14.51 11.54
CA ILE A 10 8.37 15.01 12.36
C ILE A 10 7.32 15.63 11.43
N PRO A 11 6.11 15.05 11.32
CA PRO A 11 5.01 15.67 10.59
C PRO A 11 4.66 17.05 11.17
N GLN A 12 4.34 18.00 10.32
CA GLN A 12 4.00 19.37 10.77
C GLN A 12 2.86 19.40 11.79
N VAL A 13 1.90 18.47 11.66
CA VAL A 13 0.77 18.34 12.62
C VAL A 13 1.20 17.93 14.03
N PHE A 14 2.39 17.36 14.20
CA PHE A 14 2.95 16.93 15.47
C PHE A 14 4.13 17.82 15.94
N SER A 15 4.47 18.87 15.21
CA SER A 15 5.66 19.70 15.48
C SER A 15 5.65 20.42 16.83
N GLN A 16 4.51 20.51 17.51
CA GLN A 16 4.38 21.13 18.84
C GLN A 16 4.26 20.10 19.97
N GLN A 17 4.32 18.81 19.67
CA GLN A 17 4.28 17.75 20.68
C GLN A 17 5.69 17.48 21.20
N GLU A 18 5.90 17.64 22.51
CA GLU A 18 7.23 17.47 23.15
C GLU A 18 7.69 16.01 23.18
N ASN A 19 6.77 15.03 23.19
CA ASN A 19 7.10 13.60 23.18
C ASN A 19 6.17 12.87 22.19
N LEU A 20 6.74 12.40 21.10
CA LEU A 20 6.08 11.49 20.20
C LEU A 20 6.43 10.06 20.63
N ASP A 21 5.44 9.36 21.24
CA ASP A 21 5.56 7.93 21.53
C ASP A 21 5.41 7.14 20.23
N SER A 22 6.48 7.11 19.45
CA SER A 22 6.50 6.56 18.10
C SER A 22 7.86 5.93 17.79
N GLU A 23 7.85 4.81 17.06
CA GLU A 23 9.05 4.16 16.55
C GLU A 23 9.40 4.59 15.11
N ILE A 24 8.70 5.58 14.57
CA ILE A 24 8.93 6.12 13.22
C ILE A 24 9.17 7.64 13.26
N TRP A 25 8.35 8.38 14.06
CA TRP A 25 8.48 9.82 14.14
C TRP A 25 9.64 10.23 15.04
N ASP A 26 10.42 11.22 14.60
CA ASP A 26 11.58 11.80 15.27
C ASP A 26 12.74 10.82 15.55
N ILE A 27 12.70 9.64 14.95
CA ILE A 27 13.77 8.64 15.03
C ILE A 27 14.15 8.15 13.63
N ASP A 28 15.16 7.26 13.57
CA ASP A 28 15.57 6.62 12.33
C ASP A 28 14.81 5.29 12.16
N ALA A 29 13.87 5.25 11.22
CA ALA A 29 13.17 4.03 10.83
C ALA A 29 13.52 3.66 9.38
N THR A 30 13.80 2.38 9.14
CA THR A 30 14.19 1.87 7.82
C THR A 30 13.32 0.69 7.42
N PHE A 31 12.86 0.70 6.18
CA PHE A 31 12.11 -0.38 5.53
C PHE A 31 12.96 -0.86 4.36
N GLU A 32 13.25 -2.15 4.31
CA GLU A 32 14.09 -2.78 3.30
C GLU A 32 13.26 -3.66 2.36
N LYS A 33 13.65 -3.71 1.09
CA LYS A 33 13.04 -4.58 0.09
C LYS A 33 13.17 -6.04 0.52
N GLY A 34 12.14 -6.85 0.25
CA GLY A 34 12.11 -8.27 0.60
C GLY A 34 11.65 -8.58 2.03
N HIS A 35 11.37 -7.57 2.85
CA HIS A 35 10.93 -7.72 4.24
C HIS A 35 9.46 -7.36 4.43
N LEU A 36 8.85 -7.91 5.49
CA LEU A 36 7.44 -7.69 5.84
C LEU A 36 7.31 -6.89 7.15
N TYR A 37 6.67 -5.75 7.06
CA TYR A 37 6.50 -4.79 8.16
C TYR A 37 5.02 -4.55 8.48
N LEU A 38 4.73 -4.40 9.77
CA LEU A 38 3.47 -3.86 10.26
C LEU A 38 3.71 -2.49 10.90
N VAL A 39 2.89 -1.52 10.57
CA VAL A 39 2.86 -0.20 11.21
C VAL A 39 1.52 -0.05 11.92
N GLU A 40 1.55 -0.22 13.24
CA GLU A 40 0.38 -0.10 14.10
C GLU A 40 0.24 1.31 14.66
N ALA A 41 -0.95 1.82 14.67
CA ALA A 41 -1.26 3.06 15.35
C ALA A 41 -2.75 3.21 15.59
N ASP A 42 -3.10 3.88 16.67
CA ASP A 42 -4.47 4.32 16.91
C ASP A 42 -4.92 5.33 15.85
N SER A 43 -6.24 5.57 15.81
CA SER A 43 -6.80 6.59 14.92
C SER A 43 -6.18 7.96 15.22
N GLY A 44 -5.82 8.71 14.17
CA GLY A 44 -5.24 10.06 14.30
C GLY A 44 -3.73 10.10 14.58
N LYS A 45 -3.05 8.99 14.77
CA LYS A 45 -1.60 8.93 15.05
C LYS A 45 -0.69 9.09 13.81
N GLY A 46 -1.25 9.30 12.62
CA GLY A 46 -0.46 9.66 11.44
C GLY A 46 -0.22 8.54 10.42
N LYS A 47 -0.94 7.40 10.45
CA LYS A 47 -0.82 6.32 9.44
C LYS A 47 -0.97 6.81 8.01
N SER A 48 -2.07 7.52 7.71
CA SER A 48 -2.30 8.07 6.36
C SER A 48 -1.27 9.15 5.99
N THR A 49 -0.70 9.85 7.00
CA THR A 49 0.41 10.78 6.81
C THR A 49 1.69 10.03 6.43
N PHE A 50 2.01 8.93 7.15
CA PHE A 50 3.13 8.04 6.84
C PHE A 50 3.03 7.52 5.40
N CYS A 51 1.88 6.94 5.03
CA CYS A 51 1.64 6.48 3.66
C CYS A 51 1.79 7.62 2.63
N SER A 52 1.25 8.81 2.93
CA SER A 52 1.31 9.96 2.03
C SER A 52 2.73 10.46 1.79
N TYR A 53 3.62 10.36 2.79
CA TYR A 53 5.04 10.72 2.63
C TYR A 53 5.78 9.72 1.73
N ILE A 54 5.51 8.42 1.90
CA ILE A 54 6.12 7.36 1.06
C ILE A 54 5.70 7.52 -0.41
N VAL A 55 4.42 7.82 -0.68
CA VAL A 55 3.95 7.99 -2.07
C VAL A 55 4.13 9.40 -2.63
N GLY A 56 4.71 10.32 -1.85
CA GLY A 56 5.00 11.69 -2.28
C GLY A 56 3.77 12.56 -2.51
N TYR A 57 2.70 12.34 -1.74
CA TYR A 57 1.51 13.20 -1.79
C TYR A 57 1.62 14.39 -0.84
N ARG A 58 2.45 14.25 0.19
CA ARG A 58 2.71 15.30 1.19
C ARG A 58 4.21 15.41 1.46
N HIS A 59 4.66 16.64 1.78
CA HIS A 59 6.06 16.96 2.11
C HIS A 59 6.16 17.91 3.32
N ASP A 60 5.08 18.05 4.09
CA ASP A 60 4.95 18.91 5.25
C ASP A 60 5.52 18.24 6.51
N TYR A 61 6.82 18.00 6.50
CA TYR A 61 7.58 17.43 7.61
C TYR A 61 8.96 18.08 7.75
N SER A 62 9.53 18.05 8.96
CA SER A 62 10.97 18.24 9.18
C SER A 62 11.71 16.90 9.06
N GLY A 63 13.03 16.92 9.03
CA GLY A 63 13.82 15.71 8.77
C GLY A 63 13.79 15.28 7.30
N GLN A 64 14.06 14.02 7.02
CA GLN A 64 14.25 13.50 5.67
C GLN A 64 13.54 12.16 5.47
N VAL A 65 12.82 12.02 4.36
CA VAL A 65 12.39 10.72 3.81
C VAL A 65 13.32 10.40 2.65
N LEU A 66 14.05 9.29 2.75
CA LEU A 66 15.10 8.93 1.82
C LEU A 66 14.73 7.63 1.09
N PHE A 67 14.91 7.61 -0.25
CA PHE A 67 14.85 6.41 -1.08
C PHE A 67 16.27 6.12 -1.58
N ASP A 68 16.83 4.98 -1.18
CA ASP A 68 18.23 4.62 -1.48
C ASP A 68 19.23 5.75 -1.17
N GLY A 69 18.97 6.48 -0.09
CA GLY A 69 19.81 7.61 0.35
C GLY A 69 19.51 8.96 -0.33
N GLN A 70 18.61 9.02 -1.31
CA GLN A 70 18.19 10.26 -1.97
C GLN A 70 17.00 10.88 -1.25
N ASP A 71 17.08 12.17 -0.92
CA ASP A 71 15.98 12.90 -0.27
C ASP A 71 14.81 13.10 -1.24
N THR A 72 13.65 12.59 -0.86
CA THR A 72 12.43 12.64 -1.69
C THR A 72 11.92 14.06 -1.93
N LYS A 73 12.31 15.04 -1.09
CA LYS A 73 11.99 16.46 -1.32
C LYS A 73 12.67 17.03 -2.57
N ALA A 74 13.78 16.43 -3.01
CA ALA A 74 14.49 16.82 -4.22
C ALA A 74 13.91 16.18 -5.50
N PHE A 75 12.97 15.27 -5.40
CA PHE A 75 12.44 14.55 -6.55
C PHE A 75 11.56 15.44 -7.42
N LYS A 76 11.83 15.36 -8.74
CA LYS A 76 11.00 16.00 -9.75
C LYS A 76 9.70 15.21 -9.96
N VAL A 77 8.71 15.87 -10.56
CA VAL A 77 7.42 15.23 -10.88
C VAL A 77 7.61 13.95 -11.71
N SER A 78 8.53 13.95 -12.70
CA SER A 78 8.82 12.76 -13.51
C SER A 78 9.31 11.57 -12.66
N GLN A 79 10.18 11.81 -11.68
CA GLN A 79 10.68 10.76 -10.78
C GLN A 79 9.54 10.19 -9.92
N TRP A 80 8.65 11.04 -9.42
CA TRP A 80 7.47 10.59 -8.69
C TRP A 80 6.49 9.78 -9.56
N VAL A 81 6.36 10.12 -10.86
CA VAL A 81 5.58 9.32 -11.81
C VAL A 81 6.18 7.93 -11.96
N ASP A 82 7.50 7.84 -12.16
CA ASP A 82 8.21 6.57 -12.33
C ASP A 82 8.13 5.72 -11.05
N ILE A 83 8.32 6.33 -9.87
CA ILE A 83 8.22 5.66 -8.57
C ILE A 83 6.83 5.04 -8.39
N ARG A 84 5.77 5.80 -8.62
CA ARG A 84 4.37 5.32 -8.47
C ARG A 84 3.94 4.33 -9.56
N LYS A 85 4.63 4.33 -10.69
CA LYS A 85 4.36 3.42 -11.80
C LYS A 85 5.05 2.06 -11.65
N ALA A 86 6.27 2.03 -11.06
CA ALA A 86 7.12 0.86 -11.13
C ALA A 86 7.83 0.46 -9.83
N HIS A 87 7.80 1.29 -8.78
CA HIS A 87 8.55 1.03 -7.55
C HIS A 87 7.68 0.95 -6.30
N ILE A 88 6.60 1.72 -6.22
CA ILE A 88 5.69 1.68 -5.06
C ILE A 88 4.27 1.41 -5.55
N SER A 89 3.69 0.31 -5.11
CA SER A 89 2.27 0.05 -5.27
C SER A 89 1.54 0.36 -3.97
N TYR A 90 0.35 0.98 -4.05
CA TYR A 90 -0.38 1.44 -2.88
C TYR A 90 -1.85 1.03 -2.92
N LEU A 91 -2.26 0.26 -1.91
CA LEU A 91 -3.66 0.00 -1.60
C LEU A 91 -4.16 1.06 -0.63
N PHE A 92 -5.01 1.93 -1.12
CA PHE A 92 -5.60 3.02 -0.34
C PHE A 92 -6.71 2.52 0.58
N GLN A 93 -6.82 3.07 1.77
CA GLN A 93 -7.93 2.81 2.69
C GLN A 93 -9.29 3.11 2.04
N GLU A 94 -9.40 4.24 1.30
CA GLU A 94 -10.62 4.62 0.58
C GLU A 94 -10.77 3.90 -0.78
N LEU A 95 -9.96 2.89 -1.07
CA LEU A 95 -9.93 2.07 -2.28
C LEU A 95 -9.70 2.85 -3.59
N ARG A 96 -10.19 4.06 -3.73
CA ARG A 96 -10.07 4.97 -4.90
C ARG A 96 -10.41 4.30 -6.23
N LEU A 97 -11.48 3.51 -6.24
CA LEU A 97 -12.03 2.89 -7.44
C LEU A 97 -12.96 3.88 -8.16
N PHE A 98 -13.14 3.67 -9.46
CA PHE A 98 -14.08 4.42 -10.30
C PHE A 98 -15.44 3.72 -10.29
N PRO A 99 -16.48 4.28 -9.64
CA PRO A 99 -17.77 3.61 -9.43
C PRO A 99 -18.52 3.28 -10.73
N GLU A 100 -18.33 4.08 -11.78
CA GLU A 100 -18.99 3.95 -13.07
C GLU A 100 -18.38 2.86 -13.95
N LEU A 101 -17.14 2.46 -13.66
CA LEU A 101 -16.42 1.43 -14.39
C LEU A 101 -16.64 0.06 -13.75
N THR A 102 -16.52 -0.99 -14.57
CA THR A 102 -16.55 -2.38 -14.09
C THR A 102 -15.30 -2.71 -13.27
N ALA A 103 -15.36 -3.82 -12.52
CA ALA A 103 -14.22 -4.31 -11.78
C ALA A 103 -12.99 -4.53 -12.66
N LEU A 104 -13.17 -5.19 -13.81
CA LEU A 104 -12.08 -5.41 -14.75
C LEU A 104 -11.52 -4.10 -15.33
N GLU A 105 -12.38 -3.16 -15.73
CA GLU A 105 -11.92 -1.87 -16.25
C GLU A 105 -11.09 -1.09 -15.24
N ASN A 106 -11.47 -1.08 -13.95
CA ASN A 106 -10.69 -0.47 -12.88
C ASN A 106 -9.27 -1.04 -12.77
N ILE A 107 -9.11 -2.33 -13.02
CA ILE A 107 -7.80 -3.00 -12.98
C ILE A 107 -7.02 -2.71 -14.26
N LEU A 108 -7.67 -2.82 -15.42
CA LEU A 108 -7.01 -2.65 -16.72
C LEU A 108 -6.48 -1.23 -16.93
N ILE A 109 -7.15 -0.18 -16.40
CA ILE A 109 -6.61 1.19 -16.44
C ILE A 109 -5.20 1.25 -15.87
N LYS A 110 -4.96 0.59 -14.72
CA LYS A 110 -3.65 0.56 -14.09
C LYS A 110 -2.69 -0.37 -14.82
N ASN A 111 -3.14 -1.57 -15.19
CA ASN A 111 -2.32 -2.55 -15.89
C ASN A 111 -1.77 -2.02 -17.22
N LYS A 112 -2.55 -1.24 -17.97
CA LYS A 112 -2.15 -0.64 -19.26
C LYS A 112 -0.94 0.30 -19.14
N LEU A 113 -0.61 0.81 -17.97
CA LEU A 113 0.56 1.67 -17.78
C LEU A 113 1.89 0.91 -17.95
N THR A 114 1.89 -0.40 -17.69
CA THR A 114 3.10 -1.23 -17.71
C THR A 114 2.92 -2.54 -18.47
N ASN A 115 1.67 -2.97 -18.75
CA ASN A 115 1.30 -4.29 -19.28
C ASN A 115 1.93 -5.44 -18.49
N PHE A 116 1.97 -5.28 -17.17
CA PHE A 116 2.74 -6.17 -16.28
C PHE A 116 2.07 -7.53 -16.10
N LYS A 117 0.73 -7.57 -16.01
CA LYS A 117 -0.02 -8.80 -15.83
C LYS A 117 -0.86 -9.14 -17.06
N SER A 118 -0.92 -10.45 -17.39
CA SER A 118 -1.84 -10.95 -18.39
C SER A 118 -3.29 -10.93 -17.88
N GLU A 119 -4.25 -10.86 -18.78
CA GLU A 119 -5.68 -10.95 -18.40
C GLU A 119 -6.01 -12.27 -17.72
N ASN A 120 -5.33 -13.38 -18.08
CA ASN A 120 -5.53 -14.67 -17.43
C ASN A 120 -5.12 -14.62 -15.95
N GLN A 121 -3.95 -14.06 -15.64
CA GLN A 121 -3.52 -13.90 -14.24
C GLN A 121 -4.48 -13.01 -13.44
N ILE A 122 -5.02 -11.96 -14.06
CA ILE A 122 -6.04 -11.12 -13.42
C ILE A 122 -7.30 -11.93 -13.12
N LYS A 123 -7.80 -12.76 -14.08
CA LYS A 123 -8.97 -13.62 -13.90
C LYS A 123 -8.75 -14.68 -12.81
N GLU A 124 -7.57 -15.29 -12.76
CA GLU A 124 -7.20 -16.24 -11.69
C GLU A 124 -7.31 -15.59 -10.30
N TRP A 125 -6.91 -14.33 -10.14
CA TRP A 125 -7.10 -13.60 -8.88
C TRP A 125 -8.57 -13.29 -8.57
N PHE A 126 -9.40 -13.00 -9.59
CA PHE A 126 -10.85 -12.85 -9.38
C PHE A 126 -11.47 -14.15 -8.87
N GLU A 127 -11.10 -15.29 -9.45
CA GLU A 127 -11.55 -16.62 -9.03
C GLU A 127 -11.09 -16.94 -7.61
N ALA A 128 -9.78 -16.79 -7.33
CA ALA A 128 -9.21 -17.05 -6.00
C ALA A 128 -9.87 -16.22 -4.91
N LEU A 129 -10.25 -14.97 -5.21
CA LEU A 129 -10.95 -14.07 -4.30
C LEU A 129 -12.48 -14.25 -4.30
N GLY A 130 -13.04 -15.21 -5.06
CA GLY A 130 -14.46 -15.51 -5.12
C GLY A 130 -15.32 -14.34 -5.59
N ILE A 131 -14.82 -13.60 -6.59
CA ILE A 131 -15.54 -12.48 -7.24
C ILE A 131 -15.50 -12.58 -8.78
N GLU A 132 -15.33 -13.78 -9.33
CA GLU A 132 -15.28 -14.04 -10.78
C GLU A 132 -16.56 -13.61 -11.48
N ASP A 133 -17.72 -13.76 -10.83
CA ASP A 133 -19.03 -13.34 -11.32
C ASP A 133 -19.19 -11.80 -11.37
N LYS A 134 -18.29 -11.06 -10.73
CA LYS A 134 -18.29 -9.59 -10.64
C LYS A 134 -17.39 -8.91 -11.65
N LEU A 135 -16.66 -9.65 -12.48
CA LEU A 135 -15.67 -9.12 -13.44
C LEU A 135 -16.21 -7.94 -14.27
N HIS A 136 -17.44 -8.07 -14.74
CA HIS A 136 -18.13 -7.05 -15.56
C HIS A 136 -19.17 -6.24 -14.77
N THR A 137 -19.20 -6.36 -13.44
CA THR A 137 -20.08 -5.57 -12.58
C THR A 137 -19.45 -4.21 -12.31
N LYS A 138 -20.24 -3.14 -12.43
CA LYS A 138 -19.78 -1.79 -12.04
C LYS A 138 -19.49 -1.74 -10.55
N ILE A 139 -18.40 -1.05 -10.18
CA ILE A 139 -17.97 -0.91 -8.78
C ILE A 139 -19.08 -0.35 -7.88
N GLY A 140 -19.85 0.62 -8.38
CA GLY A 140 -20.96 1.20 -7.60
C GLY A 140 -22.09 0.20 -7.22
N HIS A 141 -22.11 -0.99 -7.83
CA HIS A 141 -23.08 -2.06 -7.53
C HIS A 141 -22.47 -3.21 -6.69
N MET A 142 -21.24 -3.06 -6.23
CA MET A 142 -20.52 -4.06 -5.44
C MET A 142 -20.54 -3.70 -3.96
N SER A 143 -20.55 -4.73 -3.08
CA SER A 143 -20.36 -4.51 -1.65
C SER A 143 -18.94 -3.96 -1.38
N PHE A 144 -18.74 -3.28 -0.24
CA PHE A 144 -17.44 -2.72 0.10
C PHE A 144 -16.32 -3.79 0.15
N GLY A 145 -16.60 -4.98 0.72
CA GLY A 145 -15.64 -6.10 0.73
C GLY A 145 -15.31 -6.64 -0.67
N GLN A 146 -16.27 -6.61 -1.63
CA GLN A 146 -15.98 -6.92 -3.02
C GLN A 146 -15.11 -5.86 -3.67
N GLN A 147 -15.41 -4.59 -3.42
CA GLN A 147 -14.59 -3.46 -3.89
C GLN A 147 -13.16 -3.54 -3.33
N GLN A 148 -12.99 -3.92 -2.07
CA GLN A 148 -11.68 -4.07 -1.43
C GLN A 148 -10.83 -5.15 -2.12
N ARG A 149 -11.44 -6.29 -2.49
CA ARG A 149 -10.77 -7.34 -3.28
C ARG A 149 -10.38 -6.85 -4.68
N VAL A 150 -11.24 -6.10 -5.37
CA VAL A 150 -10.89 -5.47 -6.65
C VAL A 150 -9.74 -4.46 -6.51
N ALA A 151 -9.76 -3.64 -5.45
CA ALA A 151 -8.70 -2.67 -5.19
C ALA A 151 -7.34 -3.36 -4.91
N MET A 152 -7.36 -4.52 -4.22
CA MET A 152 -6.15 -5.33 -4.05
C MET A 152 -5.63 -5.82 -5.40
N ILE A 153 -6.45 -6.46 -6.23
CA ILE A 153 -6.02 -6.90 -7.56
C ILE A 153 -5.43 -5.73 -8.35
N ARG A 154 -6.11 -4.57 -8.35
CA ARG A 154 -5.59 -3.37 -9.02
C ARG A 154 -4.23 -2.92 -8.48
N THR A 155 -3.96 -3.15 -7.20
CA THR A 155 -2.68 -2.81 -6.59
C THR A 155 -1.56 -3.74 -7.10
N LEU A 156 -1.87 -5.00 -7.40
CA LEU A 156 -0.89 -6.01 -7.81
C LEU A 156 -0.55 -6.02 -9.32
N VAL A 157 -1.30 -5.29 -10.17
CA VAL A 157 -1.09 -5.32 -11.63
C VAL A 157 -0.01 -4.38 -12.16
N GLN A 158 0.93 -3.98 -11.32
CA GLN A 158 2.12 -3.21 -11.72
C GLN A 158 3.37 -3.82 -11.10
N PRO A 159 4.55 -3.56 -11.65
CA PRO A 159 5.79 -3.86 -10.94
C PRO A 159 5.92 -2.98 -9.70
N PHE A 160 6.55 -3.51 -8.64
CA PHE A 160 6.85 -2.75 -7.44
C PHE A 160 8.05 -3.32 -6.68
N ASP A 161 8.81 -2.46 -6.03
CA ASP A 161 9.83 -2.81 -5.04
C ASP A 161 9.24 -2.82 -3.62
N PHE A 162 8.19 -2.02 -3.41
CA PHE A 162 7.41 -2.01 -2.17
C PHE A 162 5.92 -1.97 -2.46
N ILE A 163 5.16 -2.77 -1.71
CA ILE A 163 3.70 -2.63 -1.62
C ILE A 163 3.35 -2.03 -0.27
N LEU A 164 2.53 -0.99 -0.30
CA LEU A 164 1.99 -0.31 0.87
C LEU A 164 0.50 -0.61 0.94
N ALA A 165 0.04 -1.25 2.01
CA ALA A 165 -1.36 -1.64 2.20
C ALA A 165 -1.94 -0.93 3.44
N ASP A 166 -2.78 0.08 3.20
CA ASP A 166 -3.37 0.91 4.26
C ASP A 166 -4.71 0.32 4.72
N GLU A 167 -4.72 -0.28 5.90
CA GLU A 167 -5.87 -0.97 6.50
C GLU A 167 -6.57 -1.96 5.55
N PRO A 168 -5.83 -2.92 4.96
CA PRO A 168 -6.27 -3.71 3.82
C PRO A 168 -7.48 -4.62 4.07
N ILE A 169 -7.82 -4.91 5.34
CA ILE A 169 -8.85 -5.90 5.70
C ILE A 169 -9.98 -5.36 6.59
N SER A 170 -10.10 -4.04 6.70
CA SER A 170 -11.04 -3.40 7.63
C SER A 170 -12.51 -3.87 7.48
N HIS A 171 -12.90 -4.37 6.31
CA HIS A 171 -14.27 -4.81 6.00
C HIS A 171 -14.35 -6.22 5.40
N LEU A 172 -13.35 -7.06 5.69
CA LEU A 172 -13.31 -8.46 5.25
C LEU A 172 -13.51 -9.41 6.43
N ASP A 173 -14.14 -10.55 6.13
CA ASP A 173 -14.11 -11.71 6.99
C ASP A 173 -12.71 -12.36 6.98
N ASP A 174 -12.47 -13.23 7.95
CA ASP A 174 -11.13 -13.81 8.15
C ASP A 174 -10.68 -14.66 6.96
N LYS A 175 -11.59 -15.44 6.34
CA LYS A 175 -11.28 -16.26 5.16
C LYS A 175 -10.83 -15.41 3.96
N ASN A 176 -11.58 -14.35 3.64
CA ASN A 176 -11.19 -13.45 2.54
C ASN A 176 -9.92 -12.67 2.86
N SER A 177 -9.70 -12.32 4.13
CA SER A 177 -8.47 -11.69 4.61
C SER A 177 -7.24 -12.59 4.40
N GLU A 178 -7.34 -13.88 4.74
CA GLU A 178 -6.27 -14.86 4.55
C GLU A 178 -5.92 -15.05 3.06
N ILE A 179 -6.92 -15.25 2.20
CA ILE A 179 -6.71 -15.41 0.75
C ILE A 179 -6.06 -14.15 0.16
N MET A 180 -6.56 -12.97 0.54
CA MET A 180 -6.02 -11.70 0.06
C MET A 180 -4.59 -11.47 0.53
N GLY A 181 -4.27 -11.84 1.79
CA GLY A 181 -2.92 -11.80 2.33
C GLY A 181 -1.98 -12.74 1.58
N GLN A 182 -2.41 -13.97 1.31
CA GLN A 182 -1.61 -14.94 0.57
C GLN A 182 -1.30 -14.46 -0.85
N ILE A 183 -2.28 -13.97 -1.60
CA ILE A 183 -2.08 -13.44 -2.97
C ILE A 183 -1.10 -12.25 -2.95
N MET A 184 -1.25 -11.34 -1.99
CA MET A 184 -0.34 -10.21 -1.83
C MET A 184 1.09 -10.66 -1.55
N MET A 185 1.28 -11.62 -0.63
CA MET A 185 2.60 -12.13 -0.27
C MET A 185 3.25 -12.93 -1.39
N ASP A 186 2.48 -13.76 -2.11
CA ASP A 186 2.98 -14.52 -3.26
C ASP A 186 3.49 -13.57 -4.35
N GLU A 187 2.74 -12.52 -4.65
CA GLU A 187 3.14 -11.53 -5.63
C GLU A 187 4.35 -10.70 -5.17
N ALA A 188 4.37 -10.27 -3.91
CA ALA A 188 5.50 -9.56 -3.34
C ALA A 188 6.77 -10.41 -3.37
N LYS A 189 6.68 -11.68 -3.02
CA LYS A 189 7.79 -12.65 -3.08
C LYS A 189 8.28 -12.86 -4.52
N ALA A 190 7.37 -13.00 -5.48
CA ALA A 190 7.71 -13.17 -6.89
C ALA A 190 8.49 -11.96 -7.45
N GLN A 191 8.24 -10.76 -6.92
CA GLN A 191 8.95 -9.53 -7.28
C GLN A 191 10.15 -9.22 -6.36
N GLY A 192 10.38 -10.00 -5.30
CA GLY A 192 11.37 -9.73 -4.27
C GLY A 192 11.09 -8.41 -3.53
N ALA A 193 9.83 -8.01 -3.42
CA ALA A 193 9.39 -6.72 -2.91
C ALA A 193 9.23 -6.71 -1.39
N GLY A 194 9.43 -5.55 -0.77
CA GLY A 194 9.05 -5.30 0.62
C GLY A 194 7.56 -5.05 0.76
N VAL A 195 6.98 -5.45 1.89
CA VAL A 195 5.56 -5.26 2.22
C VAL A 195 5.44 -4.41 3.47
N ILE A 196 4.66 -3.35 3.41
CA ILE A 196 4.35 -2.48 4.54
C ILE A 196 2.83 -2.44 4.70
N VAL A 197 2.33 -3.03 5.79
CA VAL A 197 0.90 -3.02 6.14
C VAL A 197 0.69 -2.00 7.25
N THR A 198 -0.32 -1.15 7.14
CA THR A 198 -0.76 -0.31 8.27
C THR A 198 -2.04 -0.84 8.88
N SER A 199 -2.22 -0.70 10.19
CA SER A 199 -3.39 -1.22 10.90
C SER A 199 -3.82 -0.36 12.09
N ILE A 200 -5.13 -0.42 12.40
CA ILE A 200 -5.73 0.01 13.67
C ILE A 200 -6.21 -1.26 14.40
N GLY A 201 -5.30 -1.97 15.07
CA GLY A 201 -5.62 -3.14 15.88
C GLY A 201 -5.88 -4.45 15.11
N LYS A 202 -6.76 -4.47 14.09
CA LYS A 202 -6.98 -5.68 13.27
C LYS A 202 -6.06 -5.66 12.05
N HIS A 203 -5.14 -6.61 11.95
CA HIS A 203 -4.23 -6.77 10.82
C HIS A 203 -4.36 -8.16 10.19
N MET A 204 -3.80 -8.32 8.99
CA MET A 204 -3.68 -9.62 8.32
C MET A 204 -2.83 -10.56 9.19
N ASN A 205 -3.23 -11.83 9.24
CA ASN A 205 -2.46 -12.87 9.91
C ASN A 205 -1.26 -13.27 9.02
N LEU A 206 -0.16 -12.52 9.13
CA LEU A 206 1.08 -12.70 8.39
C LEU A 206 2.26 -12.72 9.36
N ASP A 207 3.35 -13.35 8.96
CA ASP A 207 4.58 -13.45 9.77
C ASP A 207 5.42 -12.17 9.67
N TYR A 208 4.95 -11.09 10.34
CA TYR A 208 5.63 -9.79 10.33
C TYR A 208 7.01 -9.89 10.98
N GLU A 209 8.05 -9.50 10.25
CA GLU A 209 9.42 -9.49 10.74
C GLU A 209 9.68 -8.36 11.72
N ARG A 210 8.98 -7.24 11.54
CA ARG A 210 9.04 -6.10 12.46
C ARG A 210 7.70 -5.38 12.53
N ILE A 211 7.32 -5.02 13.76
CA ILE A 211 6.15 -4.19 14.05
C ILE A 211 6.65 -2.84 14.54
N PHE A 212 6.22 -1.76 13.90
CA PHE A 212 6.46 -0.40 14.33
C PHE A 212 5.20 0.19 14.94
N LYS A 213 5.33 0.92 16.03
CA LYS A 213 4.26 1.72 16.63
C LYS A 213 4.41 3.19 16.21
N LEU A 214 3.29 3.80 15.80
CA LEU A 214 3.18 5.22 15.47
C LEU A 214 2.53 6.00 16.60
#